data_f8c60f5ef3d9116b550e20f8eba94425
#
_entry.id   f8c60f5ef3d9116b550e20f8eba94425
#
_cell.length_a   1.000
_cell.length_b   1.000
_cell.length_c   1.000
_cell.angle_alpha   90.00
_cell.angle_beta   90.00
_cell.angle_gamma   90.00
#
_symmetry.space_group_name_H-M   'P 1'
#
loop_
_entity.id
_entity.type
_entity.pdbx_description
1 polymer ?
#
loop_
_entity_poly.entity_id
_entity_poly.type
_entity_poly.pdbx_seq_one_letter_code
_entity_poly.pdbx_strand_id
1 'polypeptide(L)'
;MSGHKMTEIIRYINDFNNIIEIIERAKTRAIKAVNAEMIEMYWQIGKFVSEKAASDGWGKGVVRDFSCFLKQTYPSASGFSSQNIWRMKQFYETYSQNEKLSPLVREITWSNNLIIMSNCKTDEAKEFYIRLCIDNNYGKRELERQIDSML
;
A
#
# COMPACT_ATOMS: atom_id res chain seq x y z
N MET A 1 33.02 36.79 -15.54
CA MET A 1 33.39 35.70 -14.63
C MET A 1 34.49 34.87 -15.26
N SER A 2 35.51 34.53 -14.52
CA SER A 2 36.61 33.68 -15.07
C SER A 2 36.11 32.25 -15.24
N GLY A 3 36.69 31.49 -16.19
CA GLY A 3 36.36 30.09 -16.41
C GLY A 3 36.60 29.20 -15.18
N HIS A 4 37.58 29.55 -14.37
CA HIS A 4 37.92 28.87 -13.12
C HIS A 4 36.76 28.91 -12.13
N LYS A 5 36.10 30.07 -11.99
CA LYS A 5 34.96 30.26 -11.06
C LYS A 5 33.75 29.50 -11.55
N MET A 6 33.49 29.45 -12.85
CA MET A 6 32.42 28.64 -13.45
C MET A 6 32.65 27.15 -13.19
N THR A 7 33.87 26.66 -13.33
CA THR A 7 34.22 25.27 -13.08
C THR A 7 33.97 24.86 -11.61
N GLU A 8 34.32 25.76 -10.67
CA GLU A 8 34.02 25.53 -9.25
C GLU A 8 32.54 25.45 -8.95
N ILE A 9 31.71 26.33 -9.54
CA ILE A 9 30.29 26.34 -9.36
C ILE A 9 29.67 25.04 -9.88
N ILE A 10 30.10 24.57 -11.07
CA ILE A 10 29.64 23.31 -11.65
C ILE A 10 29.97 22.13 -10.74
N ARG A 11 31.17 22.11 -10.16
CA ARG A 11 31.58 21.04 -9.23
C ARG A 11 30.72 21.04 -7.98
N TYR A 12 30.42 22.19 -7.40
CA TYR A 12 29.54 22.30 -6.24
C TYR A 12 28.13 21.87 -6.56
N ILE A 13 27.61 22.19 -7.73
CA ILE A 13 26.26 21.77 -8.16
C ILE A 13 26.20 20.24 -8.26
N ASN A 14 27.24 19.59 -8.79
CA ASN A 14 27.30 18.13 -8.87
C ASN A 14 27.31 17.50 -7.49
N ASP A 15 28.09 18.06 -6.56
CA ASP A 15 28.11 17.60 -5.17
C ASP A 15 26.77 17.78 -4.49
N PHE A 16 26.10 18.91 -4.72
CA PHE A 16 24.76 19.18 -4.18
C PHE A 16 23.74 18.19 -4.74
N ASN A 17 23.83 17.87 -6.03
CA ASN A 17 22.95 16.88 -6.66
C ASN A 17 23.16 15.47 -6.08
N ASN A 18 24.39 15.11 -5.74
CA ASN A 18 24.67 13.84 -5.07
C ASN A 18 24.00 13.75 -3.70
N ILE A 19 24.01 14.86 -2.96
CA ILE A 19 23.34 14.94 -1.65
C ILE A 19 21.81 14.85 -1.82
N ILE A 20 21.27 15.52 -2.85
CA ILE A 20 19.83 15.44 -3.15
C ILE A 20 19.44 13.99 -3.46
N GLU A 21 20.25 13.24 -4.20
CA GLU A 21 19.98 11.82 -4.44
C GLU A 21 19.94 11.00 -3.14
N ILE A 22 20.84 11.28 -2.21
CA ILE A 22 20.85 10.62 -0.89
C ILE A 22 19.55 10.90 -0.14
N ILE A 23 19.12 12.17 -0.14
CA ILE A 23 17.89 12.59 0.53
C ILE A 23 16.68 11.91 -0.10
N GLU A 24 16.58 11.93 -1.42
CA GLU A 24 15.45 11.35 -2.14
C GLU A 24 15.38 9.82 -1.94
N ARG A 25 16.50 9.13 -1.93
CA ARG A 25 16.54 7.69 -1.64
C ARG A 25 16.07 7.40 -0.22
N ALA A 26 16.51 8.20 0.75
CA ALA A 26 16.10 8.03 2.15
C ALA A 26 14.60 8.26 2.30
N LYS A 27 14.05 9.29 1.67
CA LYS A 27 12.61 9.56 1.67
C LYS A 27 11.81 8.41 1.05
N THR A 28 12.26 7.91 -0.09
CA THR A 28 11.61 6.80 -0.78
C THR A 28 11.57 5.55 0.10
N ARG A 29 12.69 5.22 0.75
CA ARG A 29 12.76 4.06 1.66
C ARG A 29 11.83 4.25 2.86
N ALA A 30 11.76 5.45 3.42
CA ALA A 30 10.89 5.76 4.55
C ALA A 30 9.41 5.60 4.16
N ILE A 31 9.02 6.11 3.00
CA ILE A 31 7.65 5.99 2.49
C ILE A 31 7.28 4.53 2.27
N LYS A 32 8.18 3.74 1.68
CA LYS A 32 7.95 2.30 1.46
C LYS A 32 7.84 1.54 2.78
N ALA A 33 8.68 1.86 3.76
CA ALA A 33 8.63 1.23 5.07
C ALA A 33 7.33 1.53 5.80
N VAL A 34 6.88 2.80 5.79
CA VAL A 34 5.60 3.20 6.39
C VAL A 34 4.44 2.50 5.70
N ASN A 35 4.46 2.43 4.35
CA ASN A 35 3.42 1.72 3.61
C ASN A 35 3.37 0.25 3.98
N ALA A 36 4.51 -0.43 4.03
CA ALA A 36 4.57 -1.85 4.38
C ALA A 36 4.03 -2.11 5.79
N GLU A 37 4.37 -1.26 6.75
CA GLU A 37 3.86 -1.37 8.12
C GLU A 37 2.34 -1.15 8.19
N MET A 38 1.83 -0.19 7.43
CA MET A 38 0.39 0.07 7.37
C MET A 38 -0.36 -1.12 6.77
N ILE A 39 0.14 -1.70 5.68
CA ILE A 39 -0.45 -2.87 5.05
C ILE A 39 -0.40 -4.07 6.01
N GLU A 40 0.71 -4.26 6.71
CA GLU A 40 0.83 -5.31 7.73
C GLU A 40 -0.19 -5.13 8.86
N MET A 41 -0.39 -3.91 9.31
CA MET A 41 -1.42 -3.60 10.31
C MET A 41 -2.81 -3.97 9.80
N TYR A 42 -3.15 -3.62 8.57
CA TYR A 42 -4.43 -3.98 7.97
C TYR A 42 -4.59 -5.50 7.82
N TRP A 43 -3.50 -6.19 7.50
CA TRP A 43 -3.48 -7.66 7.46
C TRP A 43 -3.83 -8.25 8.81
N GLN A 44 -3.19 -7.77 9.88
CA GLN A 44 -3.44 -8.27 11.24
C GLN A 44 -4.86 -7.99 11.71
N ILE A 45 -5.38 -6.80 11.43
CA ILE A 45 -6.78 -6.47 11.74
C ILE A 45 -7.71 -7.37 10.95
N GLY A 46 -7.45 -7.55 9.66
CA GLY A 46 -8.25 -8.42 8.80
C GLY A 46 -8.25 -9.87 9.28
N LYS A 47 -7.10 -10.37 9.68
CA LYS A 47 -6.96 -11.72 10.27
C LYS A 47 -7.83 -11.85 11.52
N PHE A 48 -7.73 -10.89 12.42
CA PHE A 48 -8.50 -10.89 13.67
C PHE A 48 -10.01 -10.90 13.38
N VAL A 49 -10.47 -10.03 12.50
CA VAL A 49 -11.91 -9.95 12.14
C VAL A 49 -12.35 -11.24 11.44
N SER A 50 -11.52 -11.79 10.55
CA SER A 50 -11.83 -13.05 9.86
C SER A 50 -12.01 -14.21 10.85
N GLU A 51 -11.10 -14.34 11.81
CA GLU A 51 -11.19 -15.38 12.85
C GLU A 51 -12.40 -15.18 13.75
N LYS A 52 -12.71 -13.96 14.15
CA LYS A 52 -13.86 -13.64 15.00
C LYS A 52 -15.19 -13.82 14.26
N ALA A 53 -15.24 -13.53 12.97
CA ALA A 53 -16.43 -13.78 12.17
C ALA A 53 -16.73 -15.29 12.10
N ALA A 54 -15.69 -16.11 11.98
CA ALA A 54 -15.84 -17.56 11.91
C ALA A 54 -16.17 -18.18 13.28
N SER A 55 -15.52 -17.76 14.37
CA SER A 55 -15.63 -18.38 15.69
C SER A 55 -16.72 -17.75 16.57
N ASP A 56 -16.86 -16.45 16.56
CA ASP A 56 -17.73 -15.69 17.47
C ASP A 56 -18.91 -15.02 16.75
N GLY A 57 -19.03 -15.23 15.44
CA GLY A 57 -20.15 -14.70 14.66
C GLY A 57 -20.16 -13.17 14.50
N TRP A 58 -18.98 -12.55 14.46
CA TRP A 58 -18.90 -11.09 14.25
C TRP A 58 -19.53 -10.72 12.91
N GLY A 59 -20.68 -10.04 12.97
CA GLY A 59 -21.39 -9.53 11.81
C GLY A 59 -21.27 -8.02 11.70
N LYS A 60 -22.16 -7.45 10.88
CA LYS A 60 -22.14 -6.00 10.56
C LYS A 60 -22.28 -5.12 11.81
N GLY A 61 -23.09 -5.52 12.79
CA GLY A 61 -23.30 -4.75 14.02
C GLY A 61 -22.02 -4.65 14.85
N VAL A 62 -21.35 -5.77 15.07
CA VAL A 62 -20.12 -5.83 15.88
C VAL A 62 -19.00 -5.06 15.17
N VAL A 63 -18.86 -5.21 13.86
CA VAL A 63 -17.84 -4.49 13.10
C VAL A 63 -18.10 -2.99 13.12
N ARG A 64 -19.37 -2.57 13.10
CA ARG A 64 -19.73 -1.14 13.25
C ARG A 64 -19.30 -0.62 14.62
N ASP A 65 -19.54 -1.37 15.68
CA ASP A 65 -19.14 -0.99 17.03
C ASP A 65 -17.62 -0.93 17.15
N PHE A 66 -16.91 -1.90 16.55
CA PHE A 66 -15.46 -1.92 16.49
C PHE A 66 -14.92 -0.68 15.75
N SER A 67 -15.51 -0.35 14.61
CA SER A 67 -15.18 0.86 13.86
C SER A 67 -15.35 2.12 14.71
N CYS A 68 -16.46 2.25 15.41
CA CYS A 68 -16.73 3.38 16.30
C CYS A 68 -15.68 3.46 17.41
N PHE A 69 -15.35 2.34 18.02
CA PHE A 69 -14.34 2.25 19.07
C PHE A 69 -12.97 2.73 18.56
N LEU A 70 -12.56 2.27 17.39
CA LEU A 70 -11.27 2.68 16.80
C LEU A 70 -11.25 4.15 16.46
N LYS A 71 -12.35 4.71 15.94
CA LYS A 71 -12.43 6.14 15.62
C LYS A 71 -12.40 7.01 16.86
N GLN A 72 -12.97 6.56 17.96
CA GLN A 72 -12.90 7.26 19.23
C GLN A 72 -11.50 7.20 19.85
N THR A 73 -10.84 6.06 19.72
CA THR A 73 -9.49 5.86 20.23
C THR A 73 -8.45 6.63 19.42
N TYR A 74 -8.63 6.68 18.12
CA TYR A 74 -7.71 7.32 17.16
C TYR A 74 -8.46 8.34 16.29
N PRO A 75 -8.88 9.49 16.84
CA PRO A 75 -9.73 10.45 16.11
C PRO A 75 -9.08 11.01 14.86
N SER A 76 -7.74 11.11 14.84
CA SER A 76 -7.00 11.66 13.71
C SER A 76 -6.68 10.62 12.63
N ALA A 77 -6.89 9.34 12.88
CA ALA A 77 -6.57 8.29 11.94
C ALA A 77 -7.69 8.12 10.91
N SER A 78 -7.31 7.84 9.67
CA SER A 78 -8.23 7.40 8.62
C SER A 78 -8.10 5.89 8.43
N GLY A 79 -9.04 5.29 7.73
CA GLY A 79 -8.96 3.89 7.38
C GLY A 79 -9.70 2.93 8.30
N PHE A 80 -10.36 3.42 9.35
CA PHE A 80 -11.09 2.58 10.30
C PHE A 80 -12.61 2.61 10.10
N SER A 81 -13.08 2.92 8.89
CA SER A 81 -14.50 2.78 8.56
C SER A 81 -14.89 1.29 8.55
N SER A 82 -16.15 1.00 8.80
CA SER A 82 -16.68 -0.36 8.73
C SER A 82 -16.38 -1.01 7.37
N GLN A 83 -16.59 -0.26 6.29
CA GLN A 83 -16.31 -0.75 4.95
C GLN A 83 -14.84 -1.12 4.78
N ASN A 84 -13.93 -0.29 5.26
CA ASN A 84 -12.50 -0.56 5.13
C ASN A 84 -12.07 -1.75 6.00
N ILE A 85 -12.66 -1.90 7.18
CA ILE A 85 -12.41 -3.08 8.04
C ILE A 85 -12.84 -4.36 7.34
N TRP A 86 -14.00 -4.37 6.67
CA TRP A 86 -14.42 -5.51 5.86
C TRP A 86 -13.46 -5.78 4.70
N ARG A 87 -12.89 -4.75 4.10
CA ARG A 87 -11.88 -4.89 3.07
C ARG A 87 -10.57 -5.45 3.61
N MET A 88 -10.20 -5.11 4.84
CA MET A 88 -9.05 -5.73 5.52
C MET A 88 -9.27 -7.23 5.70
N LYS A 89 -10.47 -7.62 6.12
CA LYS A 89 -10.85 -9.04 6.22
C LYS A 89 -10.73 -9.73 4.87
N GLN A 90 -11.29 -9.14 3.82
CA GLN A 90 -11.22 -9.67 2.46
C GLN A 90 -9.76 -9.80 1.99
N PHE A 91 -8.95 -8.80 2.28
CA PHE A 91 -7.52 -8.78 1.94
C PHE A 91 -6.78 -9.97 2.57
N TYR A 92 -6.95 -10.17 3.86
CA TYR A 92 -6.37 -11.31 4.55
C TYR A 92 -6.87 -12.63 3.95
N GLU A 93 -8.15 -12.79 3.77
CA GLU A 93 -8.72 -14.03 3.24
C GLU A 93 -8.29 -14.31 1.79
N THR A 94 -8.09 -13.26 1.00
CA THR A 94 -7.65 -13.39 -0.39
C THR A 94 -6.22 -13.90 -0.48
N TYR A 95 -5.32 -13.45 0.37
CA TYR A 95 -3.89 -13.70 0.22
C TYR A 95 -3.27 -14.60 1.28
N SER A 96 -3.98 -14.94 2.35
CA SER A 96 -3.41 -15.69 3.48
C SER A 96 -2.90 -17.08 3.09
N GLN A 97 -3.52 -17.72 2.11
CA GLN A 97 -3.11 -19.03 1.62
C GLN A 97 -2.24 -18.98 0.37
N ASN A 98 -1.90 -17.78 -0.08
CA ASN A 98 -1.10 -17.58 -1.27
C ASN A 98 0.31 -17.10 -0.89
N GLU A 99 1.22 -18.05 -0.67
CA GLU A 99 2.59 -17.76 -0.24
C GLU A 99 3.38 -16.94 -1.25
N LYS A 100 3.03 -17.02 -2.53
CA LYS A 100 3.68 -16.28 -3.60
C LYS A 100 3.30 -14.80 -3.58
N LEU A 101 2.02 -14.49 -3.43
CA LEU A 101 1.49 -13.13 -3.51
C LEU A 101 1.53 -12.39 -2.16
N SER A 102 1.42 -13.12 -1.06
CA SER A 102 1.36 -12.52 0.27
C SER A 102 2.51 -11.53 0.57
N PRO A 103 3.79 -11.85 0.26
CA PRO A 103 4.86 -10.86 0.45
C PRO A 103 4.74 -9.66 -0.47
N LEU A 104 4.28 -9.86 -1.71
CA LEU A 104 4.25 -8.84 -2.75
C LEU A 104 3.22 -7.75 -2.47
N VAL A 105 2.08 -8.09 -1.88
CA VAL A 105 1.01 -7.12 -1.63
C VAL A 105 1.41 -6.04 -0.62
N ARG A 106 2.45 -6.27 0.16
CA ARG A 106 2.99 -5.28 1.10
C ARG A 106 3.86 -4.23 0.43
N GLU A 107 4.22 -4.45 -0.84
CA GLU A 107 5.07 -3.53 -1.61
C GLU A 107 4.26 -2.51 -2.42
N ILE A 108 2.94 -2.64 -2.45
CA ILE A 108 2.07 -1.71 -3.18
C ILE A 108 1.13 -1.00 -2.20
N THR A 109 0.48 0.07 -2.66
CA THR A 109 -0.40 0.87 -1.80
C THR A 109 -1.70 0.13 -1.46
N TRP A 110 -2.37 0.56 -0.39
CA TRP A 110 -3.69 0.03 -0.04
C TRP A 110 -4.70 0.24 -1.16
N SER A 111 -4.71 1.44 -1.75
CA SER A 111 -5.60 1.75 -2.88
C SER A 111 -5.39 0.78 -4.04
N ASN A 112 -4.14 0.51 -4.41
CA ASN A 112 -3.83 -0.42 -5.49
C ASN A 112 -4.21 -1.86 -5.13
N ASN A 113 -4.02 -2.27 -3.88
CA ASN A 113 -4.50 -3.57 -3.41
C ASN A 113 -6.01 -3.71 -3.57
N LEU A 114 -6.76 -2.69 -3.20
CA LEU A 114 -8.23 -2.71 -3.31
C LEU A 114 -8.68 -2.78 -4.77
N ILE A 115 -8.04 -2.03 -5.65
CA ILE A 115 -8.35 -2.05 -7.08
C ILE A 115 -8.11 -3.44 -7.67
N ILE A 116 -6.97 -4.05 -7.35
CA ILE A 116 -6.62 -5.37 -7.86
C ILE A 116 -7.60 -6.43 -7.35
N MET A 117 -7.94 -6.42 -6.06
CA MET A 117 -8.91 -7.36 -5.51
C MET A 117 -10.28 -7.22 -6.17
N SER A 118 -10.69 -6.00 -6.48
CA SER A 118 -12.01 -5.74 -7.07
C SER A 118 -12.10 -6.12 -8.55
N ASN A 119 -11.00 -6.00 -9.29
CA ASN A 119 -11.01 -6.14 -10.75
C ASN A 119 -10.41 -7.45 -11.26
N CYS A 120 -9.57 -8.12 -10.47
CA CYS A 120 -8.87 -9.33 -10.89
C CYS A 120 -9.47 -10.56 -10.20
N LYS A 121 -9.92 -11.53 -10.99
CA LYS A 121 -10.60 -12.71 -10.46
C LYS A 121 -9.68 -13.93 -10.33
N THR A 122 -8.55 -13.94 -11.05
CA THR A 122 -7.60 -15.05 -11.02
C THR A 122 -6.32 -14.64 -10.32
N ASP A 123 -5.60 -15.62 -9.77
CA ASP A 123 -4.30 -15.36 -9.14
C ASP A 123 -3.27 -14.86 -10.15
N GLU A 124 -3.36 -15.35 -11.39
CA GLU A 124 -2.47 -14.92 -12.48
C GLU A 124 -2.67 -13.43 -12.80
N ALA A 125 -3.93 -12.98 -12.89
CA ALA A 125 -4.23 -11.57 -13.12
C ALA A 125 -3.78 -10.70 -11.95
N LYS A 126 -4.02 -11.14 -10.71
CA LYS A 126 -3.56 -10.42 -9.52
C LYS A 126 -2.04 -10.29 -9.53
N GLU A 127 -1.32 -11.38 -9.77
CA GLU A 127 0.14 -11.36 -9.83
C GLU A 127 0.65 -10.40 -10.88
N PHE A 128 0.06 -10.46 -12.08
CA PHE A 128 0.46 -9.58 -13.18
C PHE A 128 0.39 -8.10 -12.76
N TYR A 129 -0.74 -7.67 -12.22
CA TYR A 129 -0.93 -6.27 -11.87
C TYR A 129 -0.17 -5.86 -10.61
N ILE A 130 0.01 -6.76 -9.64
CA ILE A 130 0.85 -6.49 -8.47
C ILE A 130 2.29 -6.24 -8.92
N ARG A 131 2.85 -7.12 -9.75
CA ARG A 131 4.23 -6.96 -10.23
C ARG A 131 4.38 -5.71 -11.10
N LEU A 132 3.37 -5.42 -11.91
CA LEU A 132 3.38 -4.21 -12.74
C LEU A 132 3.45 -2.95 -11.88
N CYS A 133 2.69 -2.92 -10.77
CA CYS A 133 2.73 -1.81 -9.82
C CYS A 133 4.09 -1.69 -9.13
N ILE A 134 4.70 -2.82 -8.74
CA ILE A 134 6.01 -2.83 -8.08
C ILE A 134 7.08 -2.32 -9.04
N ASP A 135 7.10 -2.86 -10.26
CA ASP A 135 8.15 -2.55 -11.24
C ASP A 135 8.08 -1.12 -11.76
N ASN A 136 6.88 -0.57 -11.89
CA ASN A 136 6.65 0.75 -12.48
C ASN A 136 6.24 1.82 -11.46
N ASN A 137 6.09 1.44 -10.20
CA ASN A 137 5.68 2.34 -9.12
C ASN A 137 4.38 3.09 -9.46
N TYR A 138 3.38 2.38 -9.96
CA TYR A 138 2.12 2.97 -10.38
C TYR A 138 1.34 3.56 -9.22
N GLY A 139 0.75 4.75 -9.44
CA GLY A 139 -0.30 5.27 -8.61
C GLY A 139 -1.66 4.69 -9.03
N LYS A 140 -2.69 5.03 -8.28
CA LYS A 140 -4.05 4.54 -8.48
C LYS A 140 -4.56 4.75 -9.90
N ARG A 141 -4.40 5.96 -10.45
CA ARG A 141 -4.94 6.33 -11.78
C ARG A 141 -4.26 5.54 -12.89
N GLU A 142 -2.95 5.36 -12.80
CA GLU A 142 -2.21 4.63 -13.81
C GLU A 142 -2.58 3.14 -13.78
N LEU A 143 -2.74 2.55 -12.58
CA LEU A 143 -3.19 1.17 -12.45
C LEU A 143 -4.58 0.98 -13.05
N GLU A 144 -5.52 1.86 -12.75
CA GLU A 144 -6.87 1.81 -13.31
C GLU A 144 -6.84 1.88 -14.82
N ARG A 145 -6.02 2.76 -15.39
CA ARG A 145 -5.86 2.89 -16.82
C ARG A 145 -5.30 1.63 -17.46
N GLN A 146 -4.31 1.00 -16.83
CA GLN A 146 -3.72 -0.24 -17.33
C GLN A 146 -4.74 -1.38 -17.32
N ILE A 147 -5.52 -1.51 -16.26
CA ILE A 147 -6.56 -2.54 -16.17
C ILE A 147 -7.62 -2.31 -17.25
N ASP A 148 -8.10 -1.08 -17.41
CA ASP A 148 -9.11 -0.74 -18.40
C ASP A 148 -8.63 -1.01 -19.84
N SER A 149 -7.36 -0.74 -20.13
CA SER A 149 -6.80 -0.94 -21.46
C SER A 149 -6.63 -2.42 -21.84
N MET A 150 -6.58 -3.31 -20.85
CA MET A 150 -6.45 -4.76 -21.07
C MET A 150 -7.80 -5.48 -21.18
N LEU A 151 -8.87 -4.76 -20.91
CA LEU A 151 -10.22 -5.26 -21.10
C LEU A 151 -10.72 -4.91 -22.49
#